data_a39f105a4d6b584744ed2182bb9e327e
#
_entry.id   a39f105a4d6b584744ed2182bb9e327e
#
_cell.length_a   1.000
_cell.length_b   1.000
_cell.length_c   1.000
_cell.angle_alpha   90.00
_cell.angle_beta   90.00
_cell.angle_gamma   90.00
#
_symmetry.space_group_name_H-M   'P 1'
#
loop_
_entity.id
_entity.type
_entity.pdbx_description
1 polymer ?
#
loop_
_entity_poly.entity_id
_entity_poly.type
_entity_poly.pdbx_seq_one_letter_code
_entity_poly.pdbx_strand_id
1 'polypeptide(L)'
;MWLRLAGQRRVGLPLIVEAVLWGSQIDNKKDPERLAFACRMAVELGADAIKTEYTGDPVTMRQIIETCPAPVLVLGGAKSDSVADVLEATRGAMEAGARGVIYGRNVWQ
;
A
#
# COMPACT_ATOMS: atom_id res chain seq x y z
N MET A 1 -3.25 -13.88 3.69
CA MET A 1 -4.21 -12.78 3.84
C MET A 1 -5.62 -13.33 4.01
N TRP A 2 -6.30 -12.96 5.07
CA TRP A 2 -7.61 -13.48 5.41
C TRP A 2 -8.66 -12.38 5.33
N LEU A 3 -9.73 -12.59 4.55
CA LEU A 3 -10.74 -11.57 4.34
C LEU A 3 -12.15 -12.16 4.43
N ARG A 4 -13.00 -11.53 5.25
CA ARG A 4 -14.43 -11.87 5.33
C ARG A 4 -15.24 -10.90 4.47
N LEU A 5 -15.00 -10.93 3.19
CA LEU A 5 -15.55 -9.97 2.24
C LEU A 5 -17.09 -9.97 2.24
N ALA A 6 -17.70 -11.13 2.31
CA ALA A 6 -19.15 -11.24 2.29
C ALA A 6 -19.80 -10.54 3.49
N GLY A 7 -19.23 -10.68 4.68
CA GLY A 7 -19.72 -9.99 5.88
C GLY A 7 -19.54 -8.48 5.77
N GLN A 8 -18.42 -8.03 5.24
CA GLN A 8 -18.12 -6.62 5.05
C GLN A 8 -19.15 -5.96 4.13
N ARG A 9 -19.43 -6.58 2.99
CA ARG A 9 -20.39 -6.06 2.02
C ARG A 9 -21.82 -6.03 2.55
N ARG A 10 -22.19 -7.01 3.36
CA ARG A 10 -23.54 -7.10 3.97
C ARG A 10 -23.83 -5.91 4.88
N VAL A 11 -22.83 -5.37 5.56
CA VAL A 11 -22.99 -4.23 6.45
C VAL A 11 -22.69 -2.89 5.77
N GLY A 12 -22.36 -2.91 4.48
CA GLY A 12 -22.10 -1.70 3.70
C GLY A 12 -20.81 -0.98 4.05
N LEU A 13 -19.87 -1.63 4.75
CA LEU A 13 -18.60 -1.02 5.12
C LEU A 13 -17.57 -1.16 4.00
N PRO A 14 -16.79 -0.11 3.72
CA PRO A 14 -15.67 -0.21 2.78
C PRO A 14 -14.59 -1.11 3.37
N LEU A 15 -13.88 -1.82 2.48
CA LEU A 15 -12.79 -2.72 2.86
C LEU A 15 -11.47 -2.18 2.33
N ILE A 16 -10.56 -1.87 3.26
CA ILE A 16 -9.18 -1.54 2.92
C ILE A 16 -8.33 -2.77 3.19
N VAL A 17 -7.61 -3.23 2.17
CA VAL A 17 -6.73 -4.39 2.27
C VAL A 17 -5.29 -3.93 2.27
N GLU A 18 -4.53 -4.38 3.27
CA GLU A 18 -3.10 -4.14 3.33
C GLU A 18 -2.38 -5.22 2.53
N ALA A 19 -1.81 -4.83 1.39
CA ALA A 19 -1.05 -5.70 0.50
C ALA A 19 0.43 -5.45 0.71
N VAL A 20 1.08 -6.36 1.43
CA VAL A 20 2.50 -6.26 1.79
C VAL A 20 3.20 -7.60 1.54
N LEU A 21 4.49 -7.52 1.29
CA LEU A 21 5.31 -8.71 1.04
C LEU A 21 5.99 -9.13 2.34
N TRP A 22 5.57 -10.27 2.88
CA TRP A 22 6.14 -10.86 4.08
C TRP A 22 6.50 -12.33 3.83
N GLY A 23 7.53 -12.78 4.52
CA GLY A 23 7.94 -14.18 4.50
C GLY A 23 9.44 -14.35 4.36
N SER A 24 9.94 -15.53 4.72
CA SER A 24 11.36 -15.85 4.68
C SER A 24 11.96 -15.91 3.27
N GLN A 25 11.11 -16.03 2.26
CA GLN A 25 11.52 -16.07 0.85
C GLN A 25 11.42 -14.71 0.14
N ILE A 26 11.08 -13.66 0.87
CA ILE A 26 10.99 -12.31 0.33
C ILE A 26 12.26 -11.54 0.65
N ASP A 27 13.10 -11.35 -0.36
CA ASP A 27 14.35 -10.59 -0.23
C ASP A 27 14.12 -9.08 -0.25
N ASN A 28 13.14 -8.62 -1.03
CA ASN A 28 12.83 -7.22 -1.16
C ASN A 28 11.32 -6.99 -0.96
N LYS A 29 10.97 -6.37 0.16
CA LYS A 29 9.58 -6.04 0.52
C LYS A 29 8.97 -4.95 -0.35
N LYS A 30 9.79 -4.27 -1.13
CA LYS A 30 9.38 -3.17 -2.01
C LYS A 30 9.52 -3.52 -3.49
N ASP A 31 9.65 -4.81 -3.80
CA ASP A 31 9.72 -5.28 -5.19
C ASP A 31 8.46 -4.86 -5.96
N PRO A 32 8.58 -4.02 -7.00
CA PRO A 32 7.42 -3.47 -7.69
C PRO A 32 6.51 -4.52 -8.33
N GLU A 33 7.08 -5.54 -8.95
CA GLU A 33 6.28 -6.58 -9.62
C GLU A 33 5.44 -7.39 -8.63
N ARG A 34 6.05 -7.75 -7.50
CA ARG A 34 5.36 -8.52 -6.44
C ARG A 34 4.31 -7.67 -5.74
N LEU A 35 4.60 -6.40 -5.50
CA LEU A 35 3.61 -5.48 -4.93
C LEU A 35 2.43 -5.26 -5.88
N ALA A 36 2.70 -5.10 -7.17
CA ALA A 36 1.64 -4.97 -8.17
C ALA A 36 0.73 -6.20 -8.18
N PHE A 37 1.32 -7.39 -8.12
CA PHE A 37 0.58 -8.64 -8.06
C PHE A 37 -0.27 -8.72 -6.79
N ALA A 38 0.30 -8.40 -5.63
CA ALA A 38 -0.42 -8.42 -4.37
C ALA A 38 -1.59 -7.43 -4.36
N CYS A 39 -1.41 -6.24 -4.91
CA CYS A 39 -2.46 -5.24 -5.02
C CYS A 39 -3.60 -5.74 -5.93
N ARG A 40 -3.27 -6.37 -7.04
CA ARG A 40 -4.28 -6.93 -7.95
C ARG A 40 -5.06 -8.06 -7.29
N MET A 41 -4.39 -8.94 -6.58
CA MET A 41 -5.07 -10.00 -5.82
C MET A 41 -6.06 -9.43 -4.82
N ALA A 42 -5.66 -8.39 -4.11
CA ALA A 42 -6.53 -7.74 -3.13
C ALA A 42 -7.78 -7.14 -3.78
N VAL A 43 -7.64 -6.52 -4.95
CA VAL A 43 -8.79 -5.99 -5.70
C VAL A 43 -9.71 -7.11 -6.17
N GLU A 44 -9.16 -8.19 -6.70
CA GLU A 44 -9.94 -9.35 -7.14
C GLU A 44 -10.70 -9.99 -5.99
N LEU A 45 -10.18 -9.90 -4.78
CA LEU A 45 -10.87 -10.36 -3.56
C LEU A 45 -11.94 -9.37 -3.06
N GLY A 46 -12.06 -8.21 -3.70
CA GLY A 46 -13.13 -7.25 -3.42
C GLY A 46 -12.72 -6.06 -2.56
N ALA A 47 -11.43 -5.74 -2.48
CA ALA A 47 -11.00 -4.55 -1.76
C ALA A 47 -11.54 -3.28 -2.40
N ASP A 48 -12.00 -2.33 -1.58
CA ASP A 48 -12.45 -1.01 -2.03
C ASP A 48 -11.28 -0.03 -2.12
N ALA A 49 -10.25 -0.24 -1.33
CA ALA A 49 -8.98 0.51 -1.37
C ALA A 49 -7.83 -0.41 -0.94
N ILE A 50 -6.65 -0.08 -1.40
CA ILE A 50 -5.44 -0.85 -1.10
C ILE A 50 -4.48 0.02 -0.27
N LYS A 51 -3.91 -0.58 0.76
CA LYS A 51 -2.82 0.01 1.53
C LYS A 51 -1.56 -0.82 1.25
N THR A 52 -0.52 -0.20 0.73
CA THR A 52 0.70 -0.93 0.35
C THR A 52 1.96 -0.11 0.63
N GLU A 53 3.12 -0.71 0.43
CA GLU A 53 4.39 -0.04 0.60
C GLU A 53 4.72 0.87 -0.58
N TYR A 54 5.39 2.00 -0.29
CA TYR A 54 6.03 2.80 -1.33
C TYR A 54 7.30 2.08 -1.80
N THR A 55 7.46 1.94 -3.11
CA THR A 55 8.61 1.25 -3.71
C THR A 55 9.94 1.98 -3.50
N GLY A 56 9.90 3.26 -3.12
CA GLY A 56 11.08 4.11 -3.05
C GLY A 56 11.36 4.89 -4.34
N ASP A 57 10.61 4.61 -5.40
CA ASP A 57 10.76 5.23 -6.70
C ASP A 57 9.39 5.61 -7.28
N PRO A 58 9.15 6.91 -7.59
CA PRO A 58 7.86 7.34 -8.13
C PRO A 58 7.47 6.66 -9.43
N VAL A 59 8.42 6.28 -10.27
CA VAL A 59 8.15 5.65 -11.57
C VAL A 59 7.56 4.25 -11.39
N THR A 60 8.21 3.41 -10.59
CA THR A 60 7.72 2.05 -10.33
C THR A 60 6.45 2.06 -9.51
N MET A 61 6.31 3.00 -8.58
CA MET A 61 5.08 3.16 -7.81
C MET A 61 3.91 3.56 -8.69
N ARG A 62 4.12 4.45 -9.65
CA ARG A 62 3.11 4.84 -10.62
C ARG A 62 2.61 3.65 -11.42
N GLN A 63 3.51 2.76 -11.84
CA GLN A 63 3.13 1.55 -12.57
C GLN A 63 2.18 0.67 -11.74
N ILE A 64 2.45 0.52 -10.45
CA ILE A 64 1.56 -0.23 -9.54
C ILE A 64 0.20 0.44 -9.48
N ILE A 65 0.17 1.75 -9.29
CA ILE A 65 -1.07 2.52 -9.12
C ILE A 65 -1.90 2.49 -10.40
N GLU A 66 -1.28 2.66 -11.57
CA GLU A 66 -1.97 2.65 -12.86
C GLU A 66 -2.58 1.30 -13.19
N THR A 67 -1.96 0.21 -12.74
CA THR A 67 -2.47 -1.14 -12.98
C THR A 67 -3.46 -1.61 -11.92
N CYS A 68 -3.63 -0.86 -10.84
CA CYS A 68 -4.55 -1.19 -9.76
C CYS A 68 -5.86 -0.40 -9.94
N PRO A 69 -7.00 -1.08 -10.15
CA PRO A 69 -8.28 -0.39 -10.36
C PRO A 69 -8.89 0.22 -9.10
N ALA A 70 -8.32 -0.03 -7.92
CA ALA A 70 -8.77 0.58 -6.67
C ALA A 70 -7.82 1.70 -6.23
N PRO A 71 -8.27 2.67 -5.42
CA PRO A 71 -7.40 3.68 -4.84
C PRO A 71 -6.28 3.06 -4.01
N VAL A 72 -5.06 3.56 -4.17
CA VAL A 72 -3.88 3.08 -3.45
C VAL A 72 -3.45 4.10 -2.41
N LEU A 73 -3.33 3.62 -1.17
CA LEU A 73 -2.83 4.37 -0.03
C LEU A 73 -1.48 3.79 0.38
N VAL A 74 -0.56 4.64 0.79
CA VAL A 74 0.79 4.20 1.16
C VAL A 74 0.93 4.13 2.67
N LEU A 75 1.50 3.04 3.16
CA LEU A 75 1.76 2.84 4.59
C LEU A 75 3.06 3.53 5.01
N GLY A 76 3.17 3.84 6.30
CA GLY A 76 4.33 4.53 6.86
C GLY A 76 5.52 3.63 7.16
N GLY A 77 5.28 2.34 7.35
CA GLY A 77 6.33 1.40 7.71
C GLY A 77 6.90 1.62 9.11
N ALA A 78 8.13 1.20 9.30
CA ALA A 78 8.84 1.37 10.55
C ALA A 78 9.17 2.84 10.82
N LYS A 79 9.37 3.18 12.09
CA LYS A 79 9.78 4.53 12.47
C LYS A 79 11.09 4.91 11.78
N SER A 80 11.08 6.02 11.08
CA SER A 80 12.28 6.61 10.49
C SER A 80 12.94 7.59 11.50
N ASP A 81 14.26 7.63 11.50
CA ASP A 81 15.01 8.58 12.32
C ASP A 81 15.03 9.99 11.68
N SER A 82 14.63 10.10 10.42
CA SER A 82 14.65 11.35 9.67
C SER A 82 13.25 11.76 9.23
N VAL A 83 12.80 12.92 9.67
CA VAL A 83 11.56 13.54 9.20
C VAL A 83 11.65 13.86 7.71
N ALA A 84 12.85 14.27 7.25
CA ALA A 84 13.08 14.58 5.83
C ALA A 84 12.85 13.35 4.94
N ASP A 85 13.26 12.15 5.39
CA ASP A 85 13.05 10.92 4.64
C ASP A 85 11.57 10.57 4.55
N VAL A 86 10.82 10.76 5.63
CA VAL A 86 9.37 10.54 5.65
C VAL A 86 8.66 11.48 4.68
N LEU A 87 9.03 12.76 4.67
CA LEU A 87 8.45 13.75 3.78
C LEU A 87 8.79 13.48 2.32
N GLU A 88 10.02 13.08 2.04
CA GLU A 88 10.45 12.73 0.68
C GLU A 88 9.70 11.50 0.15
N ALA A 89 9.57 10.46 0.96
CA ALA A 89 8.81 9.27 0.60
C ALA A 89 7.34 9.62 0.34
N THR A 90 6.76 10.47 1.18
CA THR A 90 5.38 10.96 1.02
C THR A 90 5.23 11.71 -0.30
N ARG A 91 6.17 12.63 -0.58
CA ARG A 91 6.17 13.40 -1.83
C ARG A 91 6.23 12.48 -3.05
N GLY A 92 7.15 11.51 -3.04
CA GLY A 92 7.30 10.56 -4.14
C GLY A 92 6.06 9.71 -4.36
N ALA A 93 5.44 9.24 -3.28
CA ALA A 93 4.21 8.47 -3.36
C ALA A 93 3.05 9.29 -3.95
N MET A 94 2.90 10.54 -3.52
CA MET A 94 1.85 11.42 -4.02
C MET A 94 2.08 11.79 -5.48
N GLU A 95 3.31 12.04 -5.90
CA GLU A 95 3.66 12.26 -7.31
C GLU A 95 3.32 11.05 -8.18
N ALA A 96 3.48 9.85 -7.63
CA ALA A 96 3.13 8.62 -8.33
C ALA A 96 1.63 8.42 -8.51
N GLY A 97 0.80 9.16 -7.79
CA GLY A 97 -0.65 9.09 -7.88
C GLY A 97 -1.33 8.39 -6.70
N ALA A 98 -0.63 8.15 -5.60
CA ALA A 98 -1.26 7.63 -4.39
C ALA A 98 -2.34 8.58 -3.91
N ARG A 99 -3.44 8.02 -3.39
CA ARG A 99 -4.59 8.80 -2.92
C ARG A 99 -4.39 9.35 -1.52
N GLY A 100 -3.41 8.84 -0.79
CA GLY A 100 -3.10 9.31 0.55
C GLY A 100 -2.11 8.40 1.24
N VAL A 101 -1.90 8.67 2.51
CA VAL A 101 -0.98 7.92 3.37
C VAL A 101 -1.68 7.50 4.65
N ILE A 102 -1.29 6.36 5.19
CA ILE A 102 -1.77 5.87 6.48
C ILE A 102 -0.55 5.65 7.35
N TYR A 103 -0.21 6.63 8.15
CA TYR A 103 0.97 6.62 9.00
C TYR A 103 0.59 6.41 10.46
N GLY A 104 1.42 5.65 11.16
CA GLY A 104 1.28 5.45 12.60
C GLY A 104 2.58 5.81 13.31
N ARG A 105 3.53 4.89 13.32
CA ARG A 105 4.78 5.02 14.09
C ARG A 105 5.59 6.28 13.77
N ASN A 106 5.54 6.79 12.56
CA ASN A 106 6.24 8.00 12.17
C ASN A 106 5.56 9.28 12.68
N VAL A 107 4.35 9.18 13.24
CA VAL A 107 3.60 10.32 13.78
C VAL A 107 3.63 10.35 15.32
N TRP A 108 3.40 9.21 15.98
CA TRP A 108 3.27 9.18 17.44
C TRP A 108 4.23 8.25 18.17
N GLN A 109 5.26 7.80 17.53
CA GLN A 109 6.35 7.08 18.19
C GLN A 109 7.54 7.98 18.50
#